data_65c2fcdd46fa1b0fd0e2542b14025663
#
_entry.id   65c2fcdd46fa1b0fd0e2542b14025663
#
_cell.length_a   1.000
_cell.length_b   1.000
_cell.length_c   1.000
_cell.angle_alpha   90.00
_cell.angle_beta   90.00
_cell.angle_gamma   90.00
#
_symmetry.space_group_name_H-M   'P 1'
#
loop_
_entity.id
_entity.type
_entity.pdbx_description
1 polymer ?
#
loop_
_entity_poly.entity_id
_entity_poly.type
_entity_poly.pdbx_seq_one_letter_code
_entity_poly.pdbx_strand_id
1 'polypeptide(L)'
;MKRKNTILFIAIIVVILACLFVLSVKTLDLNIIKHHDTQLRNLSIKYYGDFDSINVVKVYNGAIRRGTFDLSVSEDVIDSINKNPPYLYDLDRDGIEDLLIPHSSDKNGDIRYAVFFWKNDVSMYEASELLRDLSNVKIDDDHSITSSVSLHTVIHPEENNLPEIYEEKTVITEFKLCEDSFKLLREYTLIYYSENDIYCYIMNDYDTKTGELVSAIEDWLTPEEASKIQVS
;
A
#
# COMPACT_ATOMS: atom_id res chain seq x y z
N MET A 1 13.18 -49.43 -42.31
CA MET A 1 12.16 -49.50 -41.26
C MET A 1 12.59 -48.88 -39.93
N LYS A 2 13.83 -48.99 -39.46
CA LYS A 2 14.28 -48.45 -38.14
C LYS A 2 14.15 -46.92 -37.97
N ARG A 3 14.42 -46.13 -39.01
CA ARG A 3 14.42 -44.63 -38.93
C ARG A 3 13.03 -44.05 -38.70
N LYS A 4 11.97 -44.62 -39.25
CA LYS A 4 10.59 -44.13 -39.06
C LYS A 4 10.11 -44.33 -37.60
N ASN A 5 10.49 -45.44 -36.96
CA ASN A 5 10.11 -45.72 -35.59
C ASN A 5 10.83 -44.79 -34.58
N THR A 6 12.08 -44.38 -34.87
CA THR A 6 12.82 -43.44 -34.05
C THR A 6 12.23 -42.06 -34.10
N ILE A 7 11.78 -41.57 -35.27
CA ILE A 7 11.14 -40.26 -35.42
C ILE A 7 9.80 -40.25 -34.69
N LEU A 8 9.00 -41.32 -34.80
CA LEU A 8 7.72 -41.44 -34.08
C LEU A 8 7.93 -41.42 -32.55
N PHE A 9 8.95 -42.13 -32.05
CA PHE A 9 9.29 -42.19 -30.64
C PHE A 9 9.69 -40.81 -30.09
N ILE A 10 10.54 -40.05 -30.81
CA ILE A 10 10.91 -38.69 -30.45
C ILE A 10 9.70 -37.76 -30.42
N ALA A 11 8.84 -37.85 -31.42
CA ALA A 11 7.61 -37.03 -31.46
C ALA A 11 6.70 -37.30 -30.27
N ILE A 12 6.52 -38.54 -29.86
CA ILE A 12 5.76 -38.92 -28.68
C ILE A 12 6.37 -38.32 -27.39
N ILE A 13 7.69 -38.41 -27.24
CA ILE A 13 8.38 -37.81 -26.06
C ILE A 13 8.19 -36.32 -26.02
N VAL A 14 8.29 -35.60 -27.14
CA VAL A 14 8.08 -34.13 -27.18
C VAL A 14 6.67 -33.78 -26.81
N VAL A 15 5.68 -34.53 -27.29
CA VAL A 15 4.24 -34.30 -26.90
C VAL A 15 4.03 -34.55 -25.40
N ILE A 16 4.60 -35.61 -24.83
CA ILE A 16 4.49 -35.91 -23.40
C ILE A 16 5.17 -34.82 -22.58
N LEU A 17 6.36 -34.33 -22.97
CA LEU A 17 7.02 -33.24 -22.26
C LEU A 17 6.24 -31.93 -22.35
N ALA A 18 5.65 -31.62 -23.50
CA ALA A 18 4.80 -30.48 -23.68
C ALA A 18 3.52 -30.56 -22.82
N CYS A 19 2.89 -31.73 -22.74
CA CYS A 19 1.74 -31.98 -21.85
C CYS A 19 2.11 -31.86 -20.38
N LEU A 20 3.26 -32.42 -19.97
CA LEU A 20 3.77 -32.31 -18.59
C LEU A 20 4.10 -30.86 -18.24
N PHE A 21 4.68 -30.09 -19.16
CA PHE A 21 4.94 -28.68 -18.98
C PHE A 21 3.63 -27.87 -18.80
N VAL A 22 2.63 -28.11 -19.67
CA VAL A 22 1.32 -27.47 -19.55
C VAL A 22 0.61 -27.86 -18.26
N LEU A 23 0.74 -29.14 -17.81
CA LEU A 23 0.18 -29.60 -16.54
C LEU A 23 0.93 -28.96 -15.36
N SER A 24 2.27 -28.84 -15.41
CA SER A 24 3.04 -28.20 -14.32
C SER A 24 2.74 -26.71 -14.21
N VAL A 25 2.57 -26.01 -15.33
CA VAL A 25 2.14 -24.59 -15.34
C VAL A 25 0.73 -24.45 -14.76
N LYS A 26 -0.20 -25.35 -15.14
CA LYS A 26 -1.55 -25.35 -14.56
C LYS A 26 -1.57 -25.73 -13.08
N THR A 27 -0.71 -26.63 -12.62
CA THR A 27 -0.65 -26.98 -11.18
C THR A 27 -0.02 -25.89 -10.33
N LEU A 28 0.89 -25.07 -10.88
CA LEU A 28 1.41 -23.87 -10.23
C LEU A 28 0.34 -22.76 -10.11
N ASP A 29 -0.61 -22.68 -11.07
CA ASP A 29 -1.75 -21.74 -10.99
C ASP A 29 -2.95 -22.29 -10.17
N LEU A 30 -2.99 -23.58 -9.86
CA LEU A 30 -4.13 -24.22 -9.19
C LEU A 30 -4.32 -23.82 -7.72
N ASN A 31 -3.30 -23.22 -7.10
CA ASN A 31 -3.39 -22.73 -5.72
C ASN A 31 -3.69 -21.24 -5.64
N ILE A 32 -3.79 -20.54 -6.78
CA ILE A 32 -4.11 -19.12 -6.80
C ILE A 32 -5.62 -18.96 -6.96
N ILE A 33 -6.30 -18.65 -5.86
CA ILE A 33 -7.73 -18.40 -5.82
C ILE A 33 -7.98 -16.93 -6.10
N LYS A 34 -8.96 -16.65 -6.97
CA LYS A 34 -9.46 -15.28 -7.13
C LYS A 34 -10.44 -14.98 -6.00
N HIS A 35 -10.08 -14.08 -5.11
CA HIS A 35 -10.92 -13.68 -3.97
C HIS A 35 -11.91 -12.59 -4.36
N HIS A 36 -11.46 -11.57 -5.10
CA HIS A 36 -12.29 -10.42 -5.43
C HIS A 36 -11.98 -9.86 -6.81
N ASP A 37 -12.93 -9.10 -7.36
CA ASP A 37 -12.82 -8.37 -8.63
C ASP A 37 -13.56 -7.05 -8.49
N THR A 38 -12.86 -5.94 -8.67
CA THR A 38 -13.49 -4.62 -8.67
C THR A 38 -13.24 -3.90 -9.98
N GLN A 39 -14.22 -3.10 -10.40
CA GLN A 39 -14.12 -2.29 -11.61
C GLN A 39 -13.87 -0.84 -11.23
N LEU A 40 -12.87 -0.24 -11.86
CA LEU A 40 -12.53 1.16 -11.70
C LEU A 40 -12.42 1.79 -13.10
N ARG A 41 -13.49 2.42 -13.56
CA ARG A 41 -13.64 2.90 -14.95
C ARG A 41 -13.43 1.75 -15.95
N ASN A 42 -12.39 1.82 -16.79
CA ASN A 42 -12.00 0.79 -17.77
C ASN A 42 -10.99 -0.23 -17.23
N LEU A 43 -10.61 -0.11 -15.95
CA LEU A 43 -9.72 -1.06 -15.30
C LEU A 43 -10.49 -2.12 -14.52
N SER A 44 -10.03 -3.36 -14.59
CA SER A 44 -10.45 -4.46 -13.73
C SER A 44 -9.30 -4.81 -12.80
N ILE A 45 -9.51 -4.71 -11.50
CA ILE A 45 -8.53 -5.01 -10.46
C ILE A 45 -8.94 -6.32 -9.81
N LYS A 46 -8.08 -7.33 -9.88
CA LYS A 46 -8.35 -8.69 -9.43
C LYS A 46 -7.38 -9.08 -8.33
N TYR A 47 -7.94 -9.57 -7.24
CA TYR A 47 -7.22 -9.99 -6.04
C TYR A 47 -7.12 -11.50 -6.01
N TYR A 48 -5.92 -12.02 -5.84
CA TYR A 48 -5.60 -13.43 -5.84
C TYR A 48 -4.77 -13.81 -4.63
N GLY A 49 -4.92 -15.05 -4.18
CA GLY A 49 -4.16 -15.60 -3.07
C GLY A 49 -4.36 -17.09 -2.90
N ASP A 50 -4.02 -17.59 -1.72
CA ASP A 50 -4.37 -18.92 -1.26
C ASP A 50 -5.65 -18.88 -0.41
N PHE A 51 -5.95 -19.92 0.35
CA PHE A 51 -7.17 -20.00 1.18
C PHE A 51 -7.19 -19.00 2.33
N ASP A 52 -6.03 -18.59 2.82
CA ASP A 52 -5.89 -17.81 4.06
C ASP A 52 -5.32 -16.41 3.82
N SER A 53 -4.86 -16.11 2.60
CA SER A 53 -4.23 -14.83 2.32
C SER A 53 -4.41 -14.36 0.87
N ILE A 54 -4.57 -13.06 0.70
CA ILE A 54 -4.54 -12.40 -0.60
C ILE A 54 -3.17 -11.73 -0.70
N ASN A 55 -2.38 -12.11 -1.67
CA ASN A 55 -0.98 -11.67 -1.81
C ASN A 55 -0.59 -11.22 -3.21
N VAL A 56 -1.51 -11.30 -4.18
CA VAL A 56 -1.27 -10.85 -5.55
C VAL A 56 -2.44 -10.02 -6.06
N VAL A 57 -2.14 -8.84 -6.57
CA VAL A 57 -3.10 -7.97 -7.25
C VAL A 57 -2.74 -7.84 -8.72
N LYS A 58 -3.71 -8.06 -9.62
CA LYS A 58 -3.54 -7.93 -11.06
C LYS A 58 -4.48 -6.87 -11.62
N VAL A 59 -3.95 -5.97 -12.42
CA VAL A 59 -4.69 -4.88 -13.05
C VAL A 59 -4.79 -5.11 -14.55
N TYR A 60 -6.00 -4.96 -15.10
CA TYR A 60 -6.27 -5.15 -16.51
C TYR A 60 -7.01 -3.94 -17.09
N ASN A 61 -6.73 -3.62 -18.34
CA ASN A 61 -7.57 -2.77 -19.18
C ASN A 61 -8.14 -3.64 -20.31
N GLY A 62 -9.42 -4.00 -20.20
CA GLY A 62 -10.02 -5.03 -21.03
C GLY A 62 -9.29 -6.38 -20.89
N ALA A 63 -8.76 -6.93 -21.97
CA ALA A 63 -7.99 -8.17 -21.98
C ALA A 63 -6.49 -7.95 -21.71
N ILE A 64 -6.01 -6.72 -21.67
CA ILE A 64 -4.58 -6.40 -21.55
C ILE A 64 -4.23 -6.23 -20.09
N ARG A 65 -3.26 -7.01 -19.59
CA ARG A 65 -2.72 -6.85 -18.25
C ARG A 65 -1.84 -5.60 -18.17
N ARG A 66 -2.08 -4.74 -17.18
CA ARG A 66 -1.39 -3.46 -16.93
C ARG A 66 -0.53 -3.47 -15.67
N GLY A 67 -0.60 -4.52 -14.87
CA GLY A 67 0.22 -4.70 -13.69
C GLY A 67 -0.01 -6.05 -13.02
N THR A 68 1.00 -6.52 -12.30
CA THR A 68 0.92 -7.63 -11.35
C THR A 68 1.81 -7.27 -10.17
N PHE A 69 1.25 -7.26 -8.98
CA PHE A 69 1.89 -6.74 -7.78
C PHE A 69 1.83 -7.77 -6.66
N ASP A 70 2.94 -7.98 -5.99
CA ASP A 70 3.00 -8.71 -4.73
C ASP A 70 2.56 -7.72 -3.63
N LEU A 71 1.27 -7.76 -3.32
CA LEU A 71 0.62 -6.88 -2.36
C LEU A 71 -0.26 -7.72 -1.45
N SER A 72 0.13 -7.82 -0.17
CA SER A 72 -0.69 -8.47 0.85
C SER A 72 -1.92 -7.60 1.12
N VAL A 73 -3.10 -8.18 0.94
CA VAL A 73 -4.37 -7.49 1.17
C VAL A 73 -5.13 -8.23 2.25
N SER A 74 -5.55 -7.51 3.29
CA SER A 74 -6.31 -8.08 4.40
C SER A 74 -7.78 -8.32 4.03
N GLU A 75 -8.42 -9.32 4.63
CA GLU A 75 -9.81 -9.68 4.36
C GLU A 75 -10.77 -8.53 4.69
N ASP A 76 -10.56 -7.83 5.79
CA ASP A 76 -11.37 -6.69 6.21
C ASP A 76 -11.37 -5.55 5.18
N VAL A 77 -10.25 -5.34 4.47
CA VAL A 77 -10.18 -4.40 3.34
C VAL A 77 -11.01 -4.89 2.17
N ILE A 78 -10.96 -6.19 1.83
CA ILE A 78 -11.78 -6.75 0.76
C ILE A 78 -13.27 -6.64 1.10
N ASP A 79 -13.66 -6.92 2.34
CA ASP A 79 -15.05 -6.81 2.81
C ASP A 79 -15.56 -5.36 2.78
N SER A 80 -14.65 -4.40 2.98
CA SER A 80 -14.95 -2.97 2.97
C SER A 80 -14.66 -2.27 1.64
N ILE A 81 -14.26 -2.97 0.59
CA ILE A 81 -13.76 -2.38 -0.67
C ILE A 81 -14.77 -1.48 -1.38
N ASN A 82 -16.06 -1.72 -1.17
CA ASN A 82 -17.11 -0.84 -1.68
C ASN A 82 -17.20 0.51 -0.96
N LYS A 83 -16.67 0.60 0.27
CA LYS A 83 -16.60 1.83 1.07
C LYS A 83 -15.28 2.55 0.83
N ASN A 84 -14.22 1.77 0.63
CA ASN A 84 -12.85 2.23 0.42
C ASN A 84 -12.30 1.66 -0.90
N PRO A 85 -12.86 2.07 -2.04
CA PRO A 85 -12.46 1.51 -3.32
C PRO A 85 -11.06 1.96 -3.72
N PRO A 86 -10.38 1.21 -4.61
CA PRO A 86 -9.25 1.76 -5.36
C PRO A 86 -9.67 3.04 -6.08
N TYR A 87 -8.74 3.97 -6.28
CA TYR A 87 -9.02 5.19 -7.04
C TYR A 87 -7.85 5.60 -7.92
N LEU A 88 -8.13 6.49 -8.87
CA LEU A 88 -7.17 7.02 -9.83
C LEU A 88 -6.94 8.51 -9.55
N TYR A 89 -5.68 8.93 -9.56
CA TYR A 89 -5.28 10.31 -9.41
C TYR A 89 -3.93 10.55 -10.11
N ASP A 90 -3.79 11.66 -10.81
CA ASP A 90 -2.53 12.08 -11.44
C ASP A 90 -1.62 12.69 -10.35
N LEU A 91 -0.83 11.85 -9.69
CA LEU A 91 -0.01 12.25 -8.54
C LEU A 91 1.26 12.98 -8.98
N ASP A 92 1.89 12.53 -10.07
CA ASP A 92 3.18 13.06 -10.53
C ASP A 92 3.05 14.13 -11.61
N ARG A 93 1.81 14.49 -11.98
CA ARG A 93 1.45 15.54 -12.95
C ARG A 93 1.93 15.26 -14.38
N ASP A 94 2.08 14.02 -14.74
CA ASP A 94 2.43 13.65 -16.12
C ASP A 94 1.21 13.66 -17.08
N GLY A 95 0.02 13.96 -16.56
CA GLY A 95 -1.25 13.99 -17.28
C GLY A 95 -1.91 12.61 -17.37
N ILE A 96 -1.36 11.60 -16.72
CA ILE A 96 -1.91 10.25 -16.68
C ILE A 96 -2.21 9.88 -15.23
N GLU A 97 -3.34 9.23 -15.03
CA GLU A 97 -3.76 8.88 -13.67
C GLU A 97 -2.99 7.66 -13.14
N ASP A 98 -2.46 7.81 -11.94
CA ASP A 98 -1.87 6.76 -11.13
C ASP A 98 -2.93 6.00 -10.35
N LEU A 99 -2.58 4.83 -9.85
CA LEU A 99 -3.51 3.93 -9.20
C LEU A 99 -3.17 3.79 -7.71
N LEU A 100 -4.16 4.02 -6.85
CA LEU A 100 -4.09 3.77 -5.42
C LEU A 100 -4.95 2.57 -5.06
N ILE A 101 -4.35 1.55 -4.46
CA ILE A 101 -5.03 0.30 -4.07
C ILE A 101 -5.03 0.17 -2.56
N PRO A 102 -6.21 0.03 -1.93
CA PRO A 102 -6.29 -0.27 -0.49
C PRO A 102 -5.79 -1.70 -0.25
N HIS A 103 -4.99 -1.90 0.81
CA HIS A 103 -4.42 -3.22 1.09
C HIS A 103 -4.52 -3.69 2.53
N SER A 104 -4.58 -2.78 3.48
CA SER A 104 -4.71 -3.12 4.91
C SER A 104 -5.49 -2.04 5.65
N SER A 105 -5.99 -2.36 6.82
CA SER A 105 -6.48 -1.40 7.80
C SER A 105 -5.67 -1.51 9.09
N ASP A 106 -5.62 -0.42 9.83
CA ASP A 106 -5.08 -0.44 11.18
C ASP A 106 -6.16 -0.76 12.22
N LYS A 107 -5.79 -0.80 13.50
CA LYS A 107 -6.71 -1.09 14.60
C LYS A 107 -7.83 -0.05 14.77
N ASN A 108 -7.64 1.15 14.25
CA ASN A 108 -8.62 2.24 14.27
C ASN A 108 -9.56 2.18 13.06
N GLY A 109 -9.30 1.27 12.12
CA GLY A 109 -10.05 1.13 10.88
C GLY A 109 -9.56 2.06 9.76
N ASP A 110 -8.42 2.73 9.94
CA ASP A 110 -7.80 3.57 8.93
C ASP A 110 -7.24 2.70 7.80
N ILE A 111 -7.66 3.00 6.57
CA ILE A 111 -7.26 2.22 5.40
C ILE A 111 -5.90 2.69 4.89
N ARG A 112 -5.03 1.73 4.61
CA ARG A 112 -3.73 1.96 3.99
C ARG A 112 -3.79 1.68 2.50
N TYR A 113 -3.18 2.56 1.73
CA TYR A 113 -3.11 2.50 0.28
C TYR A 113 -1.67 2.32 -0.18
N ALA A 114 -1.49 1.48 -1.20
CA ALA A 114 -0.27 1.40 -1.99
C ALA A 114 -0.46 2.18 -3.30
N VAL A 115 0.57 2.94 -3.69
CA VAL A 115 0.57 3.77 -4.90
C VAL A 115 1.32 3.06 -6.03
N PHE A 116 0.73 3.11 -7.22
CA PHE A 116 1.29 2.55 -8.45
C PHE A 116 1.28 3.62 -9.53
N PHE A 117 2.46 4.06 -9.95
CA PHE A 117 2.64 5.04 -11.02
C PHE A 117 2.50 4.42 -12.39
N TRP A 118 1.80 5.09 -13.30
CA TRP A 118 1.77 4.70 -14.69
C TRP A 118 3.11 4.99 -15.37
N LYS A 119 3.67 4.00 -16.07
CA LYS A 119 4.89 4.13 -16.86
C LYS A 119 4.59 4.06 -18.35
N ASN A 120 4.75 5.17 -19.04
CA ASN A 120 4.40 5.32 -20.45
C ASN A 120 5.24 4.44 -21.38
N ASP A 121 6.52 4.29 -21.08
CA ASP A 121 7.49 3.52 -21.88
C ASP A 121 7.16 2.03 -21.96
N VAL A 122 6.64 1.46 -20.88
CA VAL A 122 6.22 0.05 -20.81
C VAL A 122 4.69 -0.12 -20.84
N SER A 123 3.92 0.96 -20.76
CA SER A 123 2.45 0.95 -20.69
C SER A 123 1.90 0.07 -19.56
N MET A 124 2.52 0.16 -18.38
CA MET A 124 2.18 -0.60 -17.18
C MET A 124 2.24 0.29 -15.93
N TYR A 125 1.55 -0.16 -14.87
CA TYR A 125 1.71 0.42 -13.54
C TYR A 125 2.94 -0.18 -12.85
N GLU A 126 3.68 0.65 -12.10
CA GLU A 126 4.83 0.29 -11.28
C GLU A 126 4.63 0.74 -9.84
N ALA A 127 4.95 -0.14 -8.87
CA ALA A 127 4.78 0.15 -7.46
C ALA A 127 5.77 1.22 -6.97
N SER A 128 5.27 2.14 -6.14
CA SER A 128 6.12 3.05 -5.39
C SER A 128 6.51 2.42 -4.05
N GLU A 129 7.79 2.22 -3.82
CA GLU A 129 8.27 1.74 -2.52
C GLU A 129 8.10 2.82 -1.41
N LEU A 130 8.27 4.09 -1.77
CA LEU A 130 8.13 5.21 -0.83
C LEU A 130 6.68 5.43 -0.39
N LEU A 131 5.70 5.23 -1.30
CA LEU A 131 4.28 5.50 -1.08
C LEU A 131 3.48 4.20 -0.94
N ARG A 132 4.07 3.19 -0.30
CA ARG A 132 3.47 1.85 -0.20
C ARG A 132 2.42 1.72 0.90
N ASP A 133 2.53 2.49 1.98
CA ASP A 133 1.72 2.36 3.19
C ASP A 133 1.11 3.71 3.60
N LEU A 134 0.45 4.38 2.67
CA LEU A 134 -0.23 5.64 2.95
C LEU A 134 -1.56 5.41 3.65
N SER A 135 -1.78 6.06 4.78
CA SER A 135 -3.04 6.01 5.54
C SER A 135 -3.66 7.41 5.63
N ASN A 136 -4.98 7.50 5.61
CA ASN A 136 -5.71 8.77 5.67
C ASN A 136 -5.16 9.80 4.68
N VAL A 137 -5.01 9.38 3.42
CA VAL A 137 -4.32 10.15 2.38
C VAL A 137 -5.07 11.44 2.07
N LYS A 138 -4.36 12.57 2.16
CA LYS A 138 -4.80 13.86 1.60
C LYS A 138 -3.82 14.26 0.49
N ILE A 139 -4.37 14.76 -0.58
CA ILE A 139 -3.59 15.27 -1.72
C ILE A 139 -3.96 16.74 -1.85
N ASP A 140 -2.99 17.61 -1.66
CA ASP A 140 -3.18 19.05 -1.70
C ASP A 140 -3.06 19.61 -3.12
N ASP A 141 -3.53 20.83 -3.33
CA ASP A 141 -3.54 21.50 -4.64
C ASP A 141 -2.12 21.68 -5.23
N ASP A 142 -1.08 21.72 -4.38
CA ASP A 142 0.32 21.76 -4.80
C ASP A 142 0.92 20.36 -5.04
N HIS A 143 0.06 19.31 -4.98
CA HIS A 143 0.42 17.90 -5.11
C HIS A 143 1.41 17.40 -4.03
N SER A 144 1.39 18.00 -2.86
CA SER A 144 1.92 17.34 -1.69
C SER A 144 0.96 16.23 -1.25
N ILE A 145 1.52 15.17 -0.72
CA ILE A 145 0.76 14.03 -0.18
C ILE A 145 0.99 14.01 1.31
N THR A 146 -0.08 14.09 2.07
CA THR A 146 -0.04 13.91 3.51
C THR A 146 -0.65 12.56 3.85
N SER A 147 0.05 11.78 4.67
CA SER A 147 -0.40 10.50 5.21
C SER A 147 -0.38 10.58 6.74
N SER A 148 -1.42 10.06 7.41
CA SER A 148 -1.44 10.01 8.86
C SER A 148 -1.77 8.62 9.38
N VAL A 149 -1.08 8.18 10.42
CA VAL A 149 -1.29 6.91 11.11
C VAL A 149 -1.42 7.18 12.60
N SER A 150 -2.48 6.65 13.22
CA SER A 150 -2.67 6.72 14.67
C SER A 150 -2.51 5.32 15.29
N LEU A 151 -1.80 5.27 16.40
CA LEU A 151 -1.53 4.06 17.16
C LEU A 151 -1.93 4.30 18.61
N HIS A 152 -2.69 3.36 19.17
CA HIS A 152 -3.06 3.35 20.58
C HIS A 152 -2.36 2.19 21.27
N THR A 153 -1.62 2.46 22.34
CA THR A 153 -0.89 1.47 23.12
C THR A 153 -1.30 1.56 24.58
N VAL A 154 -1.91 0.49 25.09
CA VAL A 154 -2.23 0.38 26.51
C VAL A 154 -0.95 -0.02 27.27
N ILE A 155 -0.53 0.82 28.22
CA ILE A 155 0.63 0.59 29.07
C ILE A 155 0.21 -0.19 30.33
N HIS A 156 -0.84 0.28 30.98
CA HIS A 156 -1.46 -0.39 32.12
C HIS A 156 -2.97 -0.48 31.92
N PRO A 157 -3.53 -1.69 31.81
CA PRO A 157 -4.97 -1.85 31.71
C PRO A 157 -5.68 -1.40 32.99
N GLU A 158 -6.97 -1.08 32.88
CA GLU A 158 -7.79 -0.73 34.05
C GLU A 158 -7.85 -1.90 35.03
N GLU A 159 -7.27 -1.72 36.24
CA GLU A 159 -7.27 -2.71 37.30
C GLU A 159 -7.57 -2.05 38.65
N ASN A 160 -8.35 -2.72 39.49
CA ASN A 160 -8.61 -2.32 40.89
C ASN A 160 -9.09 -0.87 41.05
N ASN A 161 -9.92 -0.35 40.11
CA ASN A 161 -10.39 1.03 40.04
C ASN A 161 -9.32 2.09 39.77
N LEU A 162 -8.14 1.70 39.30
CA LEU A 162 -7.18 2.63 38.72
C LEU A 162 -7.50 2.83 37.23
N PRO A 163 -7.45 4.07 36.71
CA PRO A 163 -7.68 4.32 35.30
C PRO A 163 -6.64 3.61 34.40
N GLU A 164 -7.04 3.27 33.19
CA GLU A 164 -6.13 2.79 32.18
C GLU A 164 -5.08 3.85 31.88
N ILE A 165 -3.80 3.43 31.78
CA ILE A 165 -2.70 4.28 31.33
C ILE A 165 -2.38 3.85 29.89
N TYR A 166 -2.43 4.79 28.97
CA TYR A 166 -2.17 4.54 27.55
C TYR A 166 -1.39 5.67 26.89
N GLU A 167 -0.79 5.34 25.77
CA GLU A 167 -0.18 6.27 24.81
C GLU A 167 -0.98 6.28 23.52
N GLU A 168 -1.24 7.46 22.98
CA GLU A 168 -1.74 7.66 21.62
C GLU A 168 -0.65 8.33 20.79
N LYS A 169 -0.15 7.62 19.79
CA LYS A 169 0.85 8.13 18.86
C LYS A 169 0.20 8.41 17.52
N THR A 170 0.26 9.65 17.05
CA THR A 170 -0.10 10.03 15.69
C THR A 170 1.17 10.41 14.93
N VAL A 171 1.40 9.77 13.79
CA VAL A 171 2.47 10.12 12.86
C VAL A 171 1.85 10.68 11.61
N ILE A 172 2.26 11.88 11.22
CA ILE A 172 1.86 12.55 9.98
C ILE A 172 3.10 12.69 9.12
N THR A 173 3.06 12.10 7.93
CA THR A 173 4.16 12.12 6.98
C THR A 173 3.76 12.94 5.77
N GLU A 174 4.57 13.91 5.40
CA GLU A 174 4.37 14.80 4.26
C GLU A 174 5.40 14.48 3.18
N PHE A 175 4.90 14.18 1.98
CA PHE A 175 5.70 13.94 0.78
C PHE A 175 5.48 15.06 -0.21
N LYS A 176 6.54 15.45 -0.92
CA LYS A 176 6.49 16.46 -1.97
C LYS A 176 7.02 15.92 -3.28
N LEU A 177 6.33 16.25 -4.38
CA LEU A 177 6.82 15.99 -5.72
C LEU A 177 7.99 16.94 -6.02
N CYS A 178 9.18 16.37 -6.26
CA CYS A 178 10.40 17.10 -6.61
C CYS A 178 10.92 16.56 -7.94
N GLU A 179 10.94 17.40 -8.95
CA GLU A 179 11.24 16.98 -10.34
C GLU A 179 10.27 15.87 -10.77
N ASP A 180 10.74 14.62 -10.92
CA ASP A 180 9.94 13.50 -11.40
C ASP A 180 9.71 12.43 -10.32
N SER A 181 9.92 12.75 -9.03
CA SER A 181 9.76 11.76 -7.95
C SER A 181 9.30 12.39 -6.64
N PHE A 182 8.52 11.62 -5.87
CA PHE A 182 8.17 12.01 -4.51
C PHE A 182 9.37 11.88 -3.58
N LYS A 183 9.49 12.83 -2.66
CA LYS A 183 10.48 12.86 -1.59
C LYS A 183 9.78 13.10 -0.27
N LEU A 184 10.30 12.49 0.78
CA LEU A 184 9.91 12.82 2.15
C LEU A 184 10.35 14.26 2.43
N LEU A 185 9.38 15.10 2.81
CA LEU A 185 9.62 16.50 3.16
C LEU A 185 9.68 16.65 4.68
N ARG A 186 8.71 16.07 5.38
CA ARG A 186 8.54 16.26 6.81
C ARG A 186 7.83 15.07 7.45
N GLU A 187 8.17 14.82 8.69
CA GLU A 187 7.44 13.89 9.56
C GLU A 187 7.13 14.58 10.87
N TYR A 188 5.86 14.53 11.27
CA TYR A 188 5.41 14.96 12.58
C TYR A 188 5.03 13.72 13.39
N THR A 189 5.47 13.67 14.62
CA THR A 189 5.02 12.67 15.59
C THR A 189 4.43 13.39 16.80
N LEU A 190 3.20 13.07 17.14
CA LEU A 190 2.54 13.56 18.34
C LEU A 190 2.24 12.35 19.22
N ILE A 191 2.77 12.32 20.43
CA ILE A 191 2.55 11.24 21.40
C ILE A 191 1.84 11.82 22.61
N TYR A 192 0.62 11.36 22.86
CA TYR A 192 -0.12 11.68 24.09
C TYR A 192 0.19 10.66 25.17
N TYR A 193 0.47 11.14 26.37
CA TYR A 193 0.68 10.34 27.56
C TYR A 193 -0.44 10.60 28.56
N SER A 194 -1.36 9.62 28.70
CA SER A 194 -2.56 9.76 29.53
C SER A 194 -2.24 9.93 31.02
N GLU A 195 -1.10 9.37 31.50
CA GLU A 195 -0.68 9.47 32.89
C GLU A 195 -0.44 10.92 33.35
N ASN A 196 0.10 11.75 32.46
CA ASN A 196 0.53 13.12 32.78
C ASN A 196 -0.30 14.19 32.07
N ASP A 197 -1.27 13.76 31.20
CA ASP A 197 -2.07 14.65 30.35
C ASP A 197 -1.22 15.65 29.57
N ILE A 198 -0.15 15.12 28.91
CA ILE A 198 0.78 15.90 28.09
C ILE A 198 1.03 15.25 26.76
N TYR A 199 1.52 16.05 25.82
CA TYR A 199 1.94 15.61 24.50
C TYR A 199 3.45 15.80 24.31
N CYS A 200 4.13 14.81 23.73
CA CYS A 200 5.44 14.98 23.13
C CYS A 200 5.26 15.21 21.62
N TYR A 201 5.75 16.32 21.13
CA TYR A 201 5.75 16.70 19.73
C TYR A 201 7.16 16.59 19.15
N ILE A 202 7.30 15.83 18.08
CA ILE A 202 8.56 15.69 17.35
C ILE A 202 8.30 16.08 15.90
N MET A 203 9.12 16.96 15.36
CA MET A 203 9.09 17.33 13.96
C MET A 203 10.47 17.12 13.34
N ASN A 204 10.51 16.36 12.26
CA ASN A 204 11.70 16.10 11.46
C ASN A 204 11.52 16.69 10.06
N ASP A 205 12.40 17.59 9.65
CA ASP A 205 12.47 18.10 8.28
C ASP A 205 13.59 17.42 7.50
N TYR A 206 13.34 17.09 6.25
CA TYR A 206 14.29 16.40 5.38
C TYR A 206 14.63 17.25 4.16
N ASP A 207 15.90 17.22 3.75
CA ASP A 207 16.32 17.80 2.47
C ASP A 207 15.79 16.93 1.32
N THR A 208 14.96 17.51 0.49
CA THR A 208 14.33 16.79 -0.64
C THR A 208 15.30 16.35 -1.73
N LYS A 209 16.54 16.88 -1.76
CA LYS A 209 17.57 16.48 -2.73
C LYS A 209 18.40 15.31 -2.23
N THR A 210 18.83 15.36 -0.95
CA THR A 210 19.71 14.34 -0.37
C THR A 210 18.94 13.27 0.40
N GLY A 211 17.73 13.57 0.89
CA GLY A 211 16.96 12.72 1.80
C GLY A 211 17.47 12.73 3.24
N GLU A 212 18.44 13.61 3.55
CA GLU A 212 19.04 13.71 4.87
C GLU A 212 18.18 14.55 5.81
N LEU A 213 18.19 14.21 7.09
CA LEU A 213 17.54 15.00 8.14
C LEU A 213 18.24 16.36 8.26
N VAL A 214 17.48 17.44 8.05
CA VAL A 214 17.98 18.82 8.12
C VAL A 214 17.76 19.43 9.50
N SER A 215 16.58 19.20 10.07
CA SER A 215 16.26 19.68 11.41
C SER A 215 15.40 18.66 12.15
N ALA A 216 15.55 18.63 13.48
CA ALA A 216 14.69 17.90 14.37
C ALA A 216 14.33 18.81 15.54
N ILE A 217 13.04 18.87 15.85
CA ILE A 217 12.50 19.63 16.99
C ILE A 217 11.75 18.63 17.85
N GLU A 218 11.98 18.70 19.16
CA GLU A 218 11.20 17.99 20.15
C GLU A 218 10.69 18.99 21.17
N ASP A 219 9.42 18.96 21.49
CA ASP A 219 8.78 19.84 22.45
C ASP A 219 7.69 19.11 23.24
N TRP A 220 7.39 19.62 24.41
CA TRP A 220 6.35 19.10 25.30
C TRP A 220 5.20 20.10 25.37
N LEU A 221 4.03 19.65 24.98
CA LEU A 221 2.87 20.49 24.75
C LEU A 221 1.75 20.16 25.74
N THR A 222 1.03 21.17 26.16
CA THR A 222 -0.27 20.97 26.80
C THR A 222 -1.33 20.53 25.78
N PRO A 223 -2.46 19.92 26.22
CA PRO A 223 -3.55 19.55 25.32
C PRO A 223 -4.09 20.73 24.48
N GLU A 224 -4.08 21.95 25.02
CA GLU A 224 -4.50 23.15 24.29
C GLU A 224 -3.53 23.50 23.15
N GLU A 225 -2.22 23.39 23.39
CA GLU A 225 -1.20 23.65 22.38
C GLU A 225 -1.19 22.57 21.28
N ALA A 226 -1.29 21.29 21.68
CA ALA A 226 -1.36 20.17 20.76
C ALA A 226 -2.58 20.25 19.83
N SER A 227 -3.72 20.71 20.33
CA SER A 227 -4.95 20.87 19.52
C SER A 227 -4.79 21.85 18.35
N LYS A 228 -3.84 22.79 18.45
CA LYS A 228 -3.55 23.78 17.40
C LYS A 228 -2.70 23.20 16.28
N ILE A 229 -1.94 22.12 16.56
CA ILE A 229 -1.11 21.44 15.56
C ILE A 229 -1.94 20.50 14.68
N GLN A 230 -2.95 19.83 15.24
CA GLN A 230 -3.79 18.87 14.50
C GLN A 230 -4.74 19.52 13.45
N VAL A 231 -4.89 20.83 13.45
CA VAL A 231 -5.84 21.58 12.61
C VAL A 231 -5.18 22.30 11.43
N SER A 232 -3.86 22.27 11.29
CA SER A 232 -3.12 22.98 10.21
C SER A 232 -2.86 22.09 9.00
#